data_5b026e3cf2ad15a9f08150a8fd2d34df
#
_entry.id   5b026e3cf2ad15a9f08150a8fd2d34df
#
_cell.length_a   1.000
_cell.length_b   1.000
_cell.length_c   1.000
_cell.angle_alpha   90.00
_cell.angle_beta   90.00
_cell.angle_gamma   90.00
#
_symmetry.space_group_name_H-M   'P 1'
#
loop_
_entity.id
_entity.type
_entity.pdbx_description
1 polymer ?
#
loop_
_entity_poly.entity_id
_entity_poly.type
_entity_poly.pdbx_seq_one_letter_code
_entity_poly.pdbx_strand_id
1 'polypeptide(L)'
;AALIKDDGSIKKGRISKLLGFEGLQRVEIEEASAGDLVAVAGFDDVNIGETIACPDEPTALPLIKVDEPTLQMTFVVNDSPFAGKEGKFVTSRQVRDRLQRELLTNVALRVEDTDSPDRFAVSGRGELHLGILIETMRREGYEFQVSQPQVIYRTIDGTPCAVSYTHLTLPTTYE
;
A
#
# COMPACT_ATOMS: atom_id res chain seq x y z
N ALA A 1 -10.05 -7.34 -22.56
CA ALA A 1 -8.74 -7.43 -21.92
C ALA A 1 -8.72 -8.58 -20.91
N ALA A 2 -7.56 -9.07 -20.55
CA ALA A 2 -7.33 -10.10 -19.56
C ALA A 2 -6.47 -9.50 -18.43
N LEU A 3 -6.96 -9.55 -17.21
CA LEU A 3 -6.20 -9.22 -16.01
C LEU A 3 -5.49 -10.49 -15.52
N ILE A 4 -4.18 -10.43 -15.43
CA ILE A 4 -3.34 -11.51 -14.92
C ILE A 4 -2.91 -11.14 -13.52
N LYS A 5 -3.37 -11.92 -12.54
CA LYS A 5 -3.08 -11.70 -11.12
C LYS A 5 -1.72 -12.27 -10.72
N ASP A 6 -1.25 -11.88 -9.55
CA ASP A 6 0.02 -12.34 -8.95
C ASP A 6 0.09 -13.88 -8.79
N ASP A 7 -1.04 -14.52 -8.51
CA ASP A 7 -1.17 -15.98 -8.38
C ASP A 7 -1.19 -16.71 -9.75
N GLY A 8 -1.05 -15.97 -10.86
CA GLY A 8 -1.15 -16.49 -12.22
C GLY A 8 -2.57 -16.71 -12.72
N SER A 9 -3.59 -16.40 -11.93
CA SER A 9 -4.99 -16.51 -12.37
C SER A 9 -5.33 -15.43 -13.39
N ILE A 10 -6.16 -15.75 -14.39
CA ILE A 10 -6.55 -14.86 -15.48
C ILE A 10 -8.04 -14.53 -15.37
N LYS A 11 -8.36 -13.26 -15.19
CA LYS A 11 -9.73 -12.75 -15.16
C LYS A 11 -10.01 -11.96 -16.43
N LYS A 12 -10.93 -12.43 -17.27
CA LYS A 12 -11.35 -11.66 -18.45
C LYS A 12 -12.29 -10.53 -18.05
N GLY A 13 -12.05 -9.34 -18.59
CA GLY A 13 -12.83 -8.15 -18.32
C GLY A 13 -12.91 -7.25 -19.56
N ARG A 14 -13.77 -6.24 -19.49
CA ARG A 14 -13.91 -5.24 -20.53
C ARG A 14 -13.47 -3.88 -19.99
N ILE A 15 -12.60 -3.23 -20.73
CA ILE A 15 -12.24 -1.83 -20.50
C ILE A 15 -13.46 -0.98 -20.84
N SER A 16 -13.99 -0.25 -19.89
CA SER A 16 -15.12 0.65 -20.06
C SER A 16 -14.69 2.06 -20.46
N LYS A 17 -13.54 2.52 -19.95
CA LYS A 17 -12.93 3.80 -20.29
C LYS A 17 -11.42 3.70 -20.32
N LEU A 18 -10.82 4.43 -21.27
CA LEU A 18 -9.39 4.65 -21.38
C LEU A 18 -9.13 6.14 -21.28
N LEU A 19 -8.28 6.55 -20.34
CA LEU A 19 -7.94 7.94 -20.09
C LEU A 19 -6.44 8.14 -20.24
N GLY A 20 -6.05 9.12 -21.02
CA GLY A 20 -4.69 9.63 -21.10
C GLY A 20 -4.49 10.84 -20.19
N PHE A 21 -3.27 11.38 -20.20
CA PHE A 21 -2.93 12.56 -19.43
C PHE A 21 -2.45 13.69 -20.37
N GLU A 22 -3.16 14.81 -20.33
CA GLU A 22 -2.71 16.07 -20.93
C GLU A 22 -2.30 17.03 -19.81
N GLY A 23 -1.00 17.11 -19.55
CA GLY A 23 -0.49 17.77 -18.36
C GLY A 23 -0.97 17.07 -17.08
N LEU A 24 -1.76 17.75 -16.26
CA LEU A 24 -2.34 17.20 -15.02
C LEU A 24 -3.80 16.73 -15.17
N GLN A 25 -4.39 16.93 -16.34
CA GLN A 25 -5.80 16.56 -16.57
C GLN A 25 -5.90 15.18 -17.21
N ARG A 26 -6.94 14.43 -16.80
CA ARG A 26 -7.28 13.16 -17.41
C ARG A 26 -8.26 13.39 -18.55
N VAL A 27 -7.89 12.97 -19.75
CA VAL A 27 -8.69 13.12 -20.97
C VAL A 27 -9.04 11.74 -21.52
N GLU A 28 -10.28 11.55 -21.94
CA GLU A 28 -10.71 10.30 -22.56
C GLU A 28 -10.06 10.16 -23.94
N ILE A 29 -9.41 9.01 -24.18
CA ILE A 29 -8.72 8.68 -25.43
C ILE A 29 -9.25 7.37 -26.01
N GLU A 30 -9.19 7.22 -27.33
CA GLU A 30 -9.65 6.01 -27.99
C GLU A 30 -8.56 4.93 -28.05
N GLU A 31 -7.31 5.34 -28.16
CA GLU A 31 -6.16 4.44 -28.26
C GLU A 31 -4.94 5.00 -27.50
N ALA A 32 -4.04 4.12 -27.11
CA ALA A 32 -2.77 4.45 -26.46
C ALA A 32 -1.64 3.62 -27.06
N SER A 33 -0.47 4.22 -27.14
CA SER A 33 0.74 3.61 -27.70
C SER A 33 1.63 3.03 -26.60
N ALA A 34 2.54 2.15 -26.99
CA ALA A 34 3.53 1.60 -26.07
C ALA A 34 4.41 2.71 -25.48
N GLY A 35 4.48 2.77 -24.16
CA GLY A 35 5.19 3.81 -23.40
C GLY A 35 4.27 4.88 -22.78
N ASP A 36 2.99 4.92 -23.18
CA ASP A 36 2.04 5.87 -22.63
C ASP A 36 1.60 5.48 -21.22
N LEU A 37 1.40 6.49 -20.38
CA LEU A 37 0.75 6.34 -19.08
C LEU A 37 -0.75 6.54 -19.27
N VAL A 38 -1.53 5.54 -18.88
CA VAL A 38 -2.98 5.58 -19.05
C VAL A 38 -3.70 5.16 -17.76
N ALA A 39 -4.91 5.68 -17.58
CA ALA A 39 -5.82 5.18 -16.56
C ALA A 39 -6.93 4.36 -17.24
N VAL A 40 -7.16 3.16 -16.72
CA VAL A 40 -8.11 2.20 -17.27
C VAL A 40 -9.23 1.97 -16.25
N ALA A 41 -10.49 2.01 -16.69
CA ALA A 41 -11.64 1.63 -15.89
C ALA A 41 -12.30 0.38 -16.47
N GLY A 42 -12.92 -0.45 -15.61
CA GLY A 42 -13.65 -1.66 -16.00
C GLY A 42 -13.18 -2.94 -15.34
N PHE A 43 -12.21 -2.83 -14.43
CA PHE A 43 -11.79 -3.91 -13.54
C PHE A 43 -11.94 -3.45 -12.08
N ASP A 44 -12.68 -4.20 -11.28
CA ASP A 44 -13.01 -3.85 -9.90
C ASP A 44 -11.95 -4.30 -8.87
N ASP A 45 -11.06 -5.20 -9.27
CA ASP A 45 -10.15 -5.90 -8.35
C ASP A 45 -8.77 -6.04 -8.99
N VAL A 46 -8.09 -4.90 -9.14
CA VAL A 46 -6.72 -4.81 -9.69
C VAL A 46 -5.77 -4.38 -8.58
N ASN A 47 -4.73 -5.18 -8.38
CA ASN A 47 -3.65 -4.85 -7.45
C ASN A 47 -2.46 -4.25 -8.20
N ILE A 48 -1.61 -3.55 -7.46
CA ILE A 48 -0.39 -2.95 -8.00
C ILE A 48 0.59 -4.06 -8.42
N GLY A 49 1.09 -3.95 -9.65
CA GLY A 49 2.00 -4.94 -10.25
C GLY A 49 1.32 -6.00 -11.11
N GLU A 50 -0.02 -6.11 -11.05
CA GLU A 50 -0.76 -7.01 -11.94
C GLU A 50 -0.74 -6.51 -13.39
N THR A 51 -0.83 -7.44 -14.35
CA THR A 51 -0.76 -7.14 -15.77
C THR A 51 -2.12 -7.20 -16.43
N ILE A 52 -2.46 -6.16 -17.19
CA ILE A 52 -3.60 -6.18 -18.12
C ILE A 52 -3.06 -6.46 -19.53
N ALA A 53 -3.48 -7.60 -20.11
CA ALA A 53 -2.98 -8.10 -21.36
C ALA A 53 -4.09 -8.33 -22.40
N CYS A 54 -3.66 -8.70 -23.63
CA CYS A 54 -4.58 -9.17 -24.65
C CYS A 54 -5.23 -10.50 -24.21
N PRO A 55 -6.55 -10.67 -24.40
CA PRO A 55 -7.23 -11.91 -23.99
C PRO A 55 -6.85 -13.14 -24.82
N ASP A 56 -6.30 -12.95 -26.03
CA ASP A 56 -5.94 -14.03 -26.93
C ASP A 56 -4.56 -14.62 -26.61
N GLU A 57 -3.61 -13.77 -26.20
CA GLU A 57 -2.27 -14.16 -25.77
C GLU A 57 -1.91 -13.47 -24.46
N PRO A 58 -2.45 -13.91 -23.32
CA PRO A 58 -2.21 -13.27 -22.04
C PRO A 58 -0.79 -13.58 -21.55
N THR A 59 0.10 -12.61 -21.68
CA THR A 59 1.47 -12.70 -21.18
C THR A 59 1.64 -11.77 -19.98
N ALA A 60 2.02 -12.33 -18.83
CA ALA A 60 2.31 -11.55 -17.64
C ALA A 60 3.70 -10.89 -17.73
N LEU A 61 3.78 -9.64 -17.32
CA LEU A 61 5.04 -8.97 -17.06
C LEU A 61 5.61 -9.41 -15.70
N PRO A 62 6.94 -9.40 -15.51
CA PRO A 62 7.53 -9.72 -14.22
C PRO A 62 7.08 -8.72 -13.15
N LEU A 63 6.64 -9.24 -12.01
CA LEU A 63 6.22 -8.42 -10.88
C LEU A 63 7.36 -7.59 -10.32
N ILE A 64 7.07 -6.33 -10.05
CA ILE A 64 8.01 -5.44 -9.36
C ILE A 64 7.99 -5.82 -7.87
N LYS A 65 9.10 -6.39 -7.41
CA LYS A 65 9.26 -6.70 -5.98
C LYS A 65 9.46 -5.40 -5.20
N VAL A 66 8.59 -5.17 -4.24
CA VAL A 66 8.72 -4.07 -3.28
C VAL A 66 9.46 -4.59 -2.05
N ASP A 67 10.37 -3.77 -1.53
CA ASP A 67 11.11 -4.10 -0.32
C ASP A 67 10.16 -4.35 0.85
N GLU A 68 10.52 -5.35 1.65
CA GLU A 68 9.71 -5.73 2.79
C GLU A 68 9.82 -4.69 3.92
N PRO A 69 8.77 -4.55 4.75
CA PRO A 69 8.77 -3.59 5.84
C PRO A 69 9.87 -3.93 6.88
N THR A 70 10.43 -2.89 7.48
CA THR A 70 11.51 -3.00 8.47
C THR A 70 11.05 -2.70 9.89
N LEU A 71 9.97 -1.94 10.04
CA LEU A 71 9.39 -1.52 11.32
C LEU A 71 7.91 -1.88 11.40
N GLN A 72 7.49 -2.22 12.60
CA GLN A 72 6.10 -2.53 12.93
C GLN A 72 5.64 -1.67 14.11
N MET A 73 4.42 -1.18 14.05
CA MET A 73 3.73 -0.51 15.15
C MET A 73 2.35 -1.16 15.34
N THR A 74 1.86 -1.18 16.56
CA THR A 74 0.49 -1.60 16.85
C THR A 74 -0.40 -0.37 16.93
N PHE A 75 -1.43 -0.33 16.09
CA PHE A 75 -2.50 0.66 16.16
C PHE A 75 -3.62 0.10 17.02
N VAL A 76 -4.01 0.84 18.02
CA VAL A 76 -5.01 0.43 19.00
C VAL A 76 -6.14 1.44 19.01
N VAL A 77 -7.36 0.99 19.02
CA VAL A 77 -8.52 1.86 19.16
C VAL A 77 -8.49 2.52 20.54
N ASN A 78 -8.83 3.80 20.60
CA ASN A 78 -8.90 4.51 21.87
C ASN A 78 -10.14 4.06 22.66
N ASP A 79 -9.92 3.30 23.71
CA ASP A 79 -10.93 2.78 24.65
C ASP A 79 -11.04 3.62 25.95
N SER A 80 -10.31 4.75 26.01
CA SER A 80 -10.31 5.61 27.17
C SER A 80 -11.65 6.35 27.34
N PRO A 81 -11.98 6.82 28.58
CA PRO A 81 -13.17 7.65 28.81
C PRO A 81 -13.21 8.97 28.04
N PHE A 82 -12.09 9.33 27.38
CA PHE A 82 -11.95 10.54 26.59
C PHE A 82 -12.07 10.28 25.08
N ALA A 83 -12.35 9.04 24.67
CA ALA A 83 -12.52 8.69 23.27
C ALA A 83 -13.60 9.55 22.59
N GLY A 84 -13.31 10.02 21.38
CA GLY A 84 -14.22 10.86 20.60
C GLY A 84 -14.16 12.36 20.89
N LYS A 85 -13.19 12.82 21.70
CA LYS A 85 -12.99 14.25 21.94
C LYS A 85 -12.12 14.93 20.89
N GLU A 86 -11.16 14.21 20.34
CA GLU A 86 -10.21 14.72 19.35
C GLU A 86 -10.53 14.27 17.93
N GLY A 87 -11.20 13.12 17.78
CA GLY A 87 -11.55 12.55 16.47
C GLY A 87 -13.00 12.10 16.37
N LYS A 88 -13.50 12.04 15.13
CA LYS A 88 -14.88 11.57 14.82
C LYS A 88 -14.92 10.05 14.62
N PHE A 89 -13.82 9.46 14.19
CA PHE A 89 -13.72 8.03 13.83
C PHE A 89 -12.94 7.30 14.92
N VAL A 90 -13.67 6.65 15.82
CA VAL A 90 -13.12 6.05 17.05
C VAL A 90 -13.35 4.53 17.14
N THR A 91 -13.98 3.92 16.13
CA THR A 91 -14.30 2.49 16.16
C THR A 91 -13.28 1.65 15.42
N SER A 92 -13.04 0.41 15.89
CA SER A 92 -12.14 -0.55 15.26
C SER A 92 -12.48 -0.81 13.80
N ARG A 93 -13.75 -0.89 13.45
CA ARG A 93 -14.20 -1.05 12.08
C ARG A 93 -13.78 0.12 11.19
N GLN A 94 -13.95 1.36 11.65
CA GLN A 94 -13.57 2.55 10.88
C GLN A 94 -12.05 2.62 10.66
N VAL A 95 -11.25 2.32 11.70
CA VAL A 95 -9.79 2.27 11.60
C VAL A 95 -9.36 1.17 10.63
N ARG A 96 -9.95 -0.04 10.73
CA ARG A 96 -9.68 -1.15 9.82
C ARG A 96 -9.99 -0.79 8.38
N ASP A 97 -11.19 -0.27 8.10
CA ASP A 97 -11.62 0.11 6.74
C ASP A 97 -10.70 1.19 6.15
N ARG A 98 -10.19 2.09 6.97
CA ARG A 98 -9.22 3.11 6.53
C ARG A 98 -7.85 2.50 6.21
N LEU A 99 -7.35 1.61 7.06
CA LEU A 99 -6.08 0.90 6.83
C LEU A 99 -6.16 0.02 5.57
N GLN A 100 -7.26 -0.68 5.37
CA GLN A 100 -7.48 -1.48 4.15
C GLN A 100 -7.50 -0.62 2.88
N ARG A 101 -8.10 0.57 2.93
CA ARG A 101 -8.04 1.52 1.80
C ARG A 101 -6.62 2.01 1.52
N GLU A 102 -5.81 2.20 2.55
CA GLU A 102 -4.41 2.59 2.38
C GLU A 102 -3.60 1.50 1.64
N LEU A 103 -3.86 0.22 1.91
CA LEU A 103 -3.19 -0.90 1.24
C LEU A 103 -3.40 -0.91 -0.28
N LEU A 104 -4.50 -0.35 -0.78
CA LEU A 104 -4.76 -0.27 -2.22
C LEU A 104 -3.79 0.64 -2.98
N THR A 105 -3.20 1.60 -2.29
CA THR A 105 -2.30 2.61 -2.89
C THR A 105 -0.87 2.52 -2.36
N ASN A 106 -0.67 1.96 -1.18
CA ASN A 106 0.60 1.92 -0.47
C ASN A 106 1.16 0.50 -0.39
N VAL A 107 1.89 0.10 -1.42
CA VAL A 107 2.46 -1.26 -1.56
C VAL A 107 3.52 -1.61 -0.50
N ALA A 108 4.10 -0.61 0.16
CA ALA A 108 5.12 -0.81 1.18
C ALA A 108 4.54 -0.96 2.59
N LEU A 109 3.22 -0.83 2.72
CA LEU A 109 2.51 -1.01 3.97
C LEU A 109 1.98 -2.44 4.07
N ARG A 110 2.03 -3.02 5.25
CA ARG A 110 1.33 -4.26 5.60
C ARG A 110 0.49 -4.04 6.83
N VAL A 111 -0.70 -4.57 6.82
CA VAL A 111 -1.64 -4.51 7.95
C VAL A 111 -2.10 -5.92 8.24
N GLU A 112 -1.88 -6.35 9.46
CA GLU A 112 -2.27 -7.68 9.96
C GLU A 112 -3.20 -7.52 11.15
N ASP A 113 -4.25 -8.32 11.17
CA ASP A 113 -5.11 -8.42 12.34
C ASP A 113 -4.36 -9.14 13.47
N THR A 114 -4.55 -8.67 14.68
CA THR A 114 -4.00 -9.32 15.88
C THR A 114 -5.07 -10.19 16.56
N ASP A 115 -4.71 -10.88 17.63
CA ASP A 115 -5.65 -11.67 18.44
C ASP A 115 -6.78 -10.82 19.05
N SER A 116 -6.62 -9.50 19.06
CA SER A 116 -7.63 -8.56 19.57
C SER A 116 -8.27 -7.79 18.40
N PRO A 117 -9.60 -7.70 18.33
CA PRO A 117 -10.31 -7.01 17.26
C PRO A 117 -10.06 -5.49 17.22
N ASP A 118 -9.52 -4.93 18.29
CA ASP A 118 -9.27 -3.49 18.45
C ASP A 118 -7.80 -3.11 18.23
N ARG A 119 -6.98 -4.07 17.79
CA ARG A 119 -5.55 -3.88 17.57
C ARG A 119 -5.15 -4.35 16.18
N PHE A 120 -4.34 -3.56 15.50
CA PHE A 120 -3.83 -3.83 14.16
C PHE A 120 -2.31 -3.71 14.17
N ALA A 121 -1.63 -4.73 13.67
CA ALA A 121 -0.19 -4.68 13.45
C ALA A 121 0.07 -4.02 12.10
N VAL A 122 0.68 -2.84 12.11
CA VAL A 122 0.95 -2.04 10.91
C VAL A 122 2.45 -1.97 10.70
N SER A 123 2.90 -2.50 9.58
CA SER A 123 4.33 -2.59 9.23
C SER A 123 4.64 -1.72 8.03
N GLY A 124 5.75 -0.99 8.10
CA GLY A 124 6.18 -0.05 7.06
C GLY A 124 7.70 0.00 6.89
N ARG A 125 8.16 0.76 5.89
CA ARG A 125 9.59 0.88 5.56
C ARG A 125 10.41 1.58 6.65
N GLY A 126 9.80 2.38 7.51
CA GLY A 126 10.48 3.14 8.53
C GLY A 126 9.56 4.07 9.33
N GLU A 127 10.12 4.74 10.32
CA GLU A 127 9.38 5.64 11.21
C GLU A 127 8.67 6.77 10.46
N LEU A 128 9.34 7.39 9.48
CA LEU A 128 8.73 8.46 8.70
C LEU A 128 7.53 7.98 7.90
N HIS A 129 7.61 6.78 7.31
CA HIS A 129 6.51 6.20 6.54
C HIS A 129 5.27 5.99 7.41
N LEU A 130 5.44 5.37 8.59
CA LEU A 130 4.35 5.16 9.54
C LEU A 130 3.88 6.47 10.17
N GLY A 131 4.80 7.41 10.43
CA GLY A 131 4.49 8.74 10.95
C GLY A 131 3.60 9.57 10.02
N ILE A 132 3.86 9.51 8.70
CA ILE A 132 3.02 10.17 7.69
C ILE A 132 1.62 9.57 7.67
N LEU A 133 1.51 8.23 7.73
CA LEU A 133 0.21 7.56 7.79
C LEU A 133 -0.58 7.98 9.04
N ILE A 134 0.05 7.96 10.21
CA ILE A 134 -0.55 8.38 11.48
C ILE A 134 -1.06 9.82 11.40
N GLU A 135 -0.21 10.73 10.92
CA GLU A 135 -0.58 12.15 10.81
C GLU A 135 -1.70 12.38 9.78
N THR A 136 -1.69 11.65 8.65
CA THR A 136 -2.75 11.72 7.65
C THR A 136 -4.09 11.25 8.24
N MET A 137 -4.10 10.10 8.90
CA MET A 137 -5.30 9.58 9.56
C MET A 137 -5.80 10.53 10.66
N ARG A 138 -4.90 11.11 11.45
CA ARG A 138 -5.25 12.11 12.47
C ARG A 138 -5.93 13.33 11.84
N ARG A 139 -5.42 13.86 10.74
CA ARG A 139 -6.02 14.99 10.01
C ARG A 139 -7.37 14.65 9.39
N GLU A 140 -7.57 13.40 9.00
CA GLU A 140 -8.87 12.89 8.53
C GLU A 140 -9.90 12.76 9.67
N GLY A 141 -9.48 12.89 10.93
CA GLY A 141 -10.33 12.83 12.13
C GLY A 141 -10.44 11.45 12.75
N TYR A 142 -9.47 10.55 12.47
CA TYR A 142 -9.34 9.28 13.20
C TYR A 142 -8.63 9.50 14.51
N GLU A 143 -9.15 8.86 15.55
CA GLU A 143 -8.57 8.87 16.90
C GLU A 143 -8.20 7.43 17.28
N PHE A 144 -6.91 7.22 17.51
CA PHE A 144 -6.34 5.91 17.87
C PHE A 144 -5.02 6.11 18.60
N GLN A 145 -4.57 5.06 19.28
CA GLN A 145 -3.29 5.01 19.97
C GLN A 145 -2.30 4.20 19.13
N VAL A 146 -1.01 4.51 19.26
CA VAL A 146 0.06 3.76 18.60
C VAL A 146 1.09 3.30 19.63
N SER A 147 1.63 2.10 19.41
CA SER A 147 2.76 1.61 20.21
C SER A 147 4.08 2.26 19.77
N GLN A 148 5.12 2.05 20.54
CA GLN A 148 6.48 2.32 20.06
C GLN A 148 6.79 1.43 18.85
N PRO A 149 7.58 1.95 17.87
CA PRO A 149 8.02 1.15 16.74
C PRO A 149 8.92 0.01 17.18
N GLN A 150 8.70 -1.16 16.60
CA GLN A 150 9.49 -2.36 16.82
C GLN A 150 10.17 -2.77 15.52
N VAL A 151 11.45 -3.14 15.62
CA VAL A 151 12.20 -3.64 14.46
C VAL A 151 11.73 -5.05 14.12
N ILE A 152 11.48 -5.30 12.84
CA ILE A 152 11.16 -6.63 12.33
C ILE A 152 12.46 -7.39 12.12
N TYR A 153 12.61 -8.53 12.80
CA TYR A 153 13.74 -9.43 12.64
C TYR A 153 13.42 -10.56 11.68
N ARG A 154 14.39 -10.92 10.86
CA ARG A 154 14.34 -12.10 9.99
C ARG A 154 15.40 -13.08 10.41
N THR A 155 15.11 -14.36 10.25
CA THR A 155 16.11 -15.41 10.44
C THR A 155 16.77 -15.70 9.10
N ILE A 156 18.05 -15.38 8.99
CA ILE A 156 18.91 -15.71 7.85
C ILE A 156 19.95 -16.70 8.36
N ASP A 157 20.01 -17.88 7.77
CA ASP A 157 20.92 -18.97 8.17
C ASP A 157 20.90 -19.27 9.68
N GLY A 158 19.72 -19.23 10.29
CA GLY A 158 19.53 -19.49 11.72
C GLY A 158 19.86 -18.30 12.64
N THR A 159 20.27 -17.16 12.10
CA THR A 159 20.62 -15.96 12.88
C THR A 159 19.52 -14.90 12.71
N PRO A 160 19.01 -14.31 13.81
CA PRO A 160 18.08 -13.20 13.72
C PRO A 160 18.79 -11.94 13.23
N CYS A 161 18.40 -11.44 12.07
CA CYS A 161 18.95 -10.25 11.44
C CYS A 161 17.88 -9.15 11.37
N ALA A 162 18.23 -7.92 11.75
CA ALA A 162 17.40 -6.76 11.49
C ALA A 162 17.51 -6.42 9.99
N VAL A 163 16.34 -6.15 9.37
CA VAL A 163 16.33 -5.64 7.99
C VAL A 163 16.74 -4.17 8.05
N SER A 164 17.94 -3.86 7.58
CA SER A 164 18.45 -2.50 7.50
C SER A 164 19.01 -2.22 6.12
N TYR A 165 18.77 -1.02 5.61
CA TYR A 165 19.45 -0.55 4.40
C TYR A 165 20.88 -0.17 4.73
N THR A 166 21.83 -0.95 4.26
CA THR A 166 23.27 -0.65 4.37
C THR A 166 23.81 0.14 3.17
N HIS A 167 22.94 0.60 2.27
CA HIS A 167 23.33 1.37 1.09
C HIS A 167 23.34 2.86 1.43
N LEU A 168 24.52 3.36 1.81
CA LEU A 168 24.82 4.79 1.81
C LEU A 168 25.37 5.14 0.42
N THR A 169 24.56 5.80 -0.40
CA THR A 169 25.08 6.54 -1.55
C THR A 169 25.80 7.76 -1.01
N LEU A 170 27.14 7.71 -1.01
CA LEU A 170 27.93 8.89 -0.76
C LEU A 170 27.63 9.93 -1.86
N PRO A 171 27.37 11.19 -1.51
CA PRO A 171 27.24 12.23 -2.52
C PRO A 171 28.56 12.27 -3.29
N THR A 172 28.50 12.09 -4.61
CA THR A 172 29.62 12.35 -5.49
C THR A 172 29.87 13.84 -5.46
N THR A 173 30.87 14.28 -4.71
CA THR A 173 31.43 15.61 -4.86
C THR A 173 32.08 15.67 -6.23
N TYR A 174 31.46 16.38 -7.16
CA TYR A 174 32.13 16.83 -8.37
C TYR A 174 33.12 17.93 -7.93
N GLU A 175 34.39 17.67 -8.07
CA GLU A 175 35.42 18.72 -8.14
C GLU A 175 35.37 19.42 -9.50
#